data_5dc2d095d4115b132fd49e0139a02b09
#
_entry.id   5dc2d095d4115b132fd49e0139a02b09
#
_cell.length_a   1.000
_cell.length_b   1.000
_cell.length_c   1.000
_cell.angle_alpha   90.00
_cell.angle_beta   90.00
_cell.angle_gamma   90.00
#
_symmetry.space_group_name_H-M   'P 1'
#
loop_
_entity.id
_entity.type
_entity.pdbx_description
1 polymer ?
#
loop_
_entity_poly.entity_id
_entity_poly.type
_entity_poly.pdbx_seq_one_letter_code
_entity_poly.pdbx_strand_id
1 'polypeptide(L)'
;MVVLVALAAAGAGVWMSASRLAEAPAATAADALFALKLPDLENKPQSLKQWRGKVLVVNFWATWCAPCREEIPIFVKLQEKYGTQGLQFVGISIDQADKTSVFALNFRINYPSLIGTFDTIEISRQAGNKARALPYTVILDRKGNIVATELGGLTTEKLEALISPLL
;
A
#
# COMPACT_ATOMS: atom_id res chain seq x y z
N MET A 1 75.89 37.22 13.53
CA MET A 1 74.53 37.78 13.53
C MET A 1 73.65 36.83 12.68
N VAL A 2 72.94 35.92 13.31
CA VAL A 2 72.08 34.92 12.65
C VAL A 2 70.65 35.44 12.73
N VAL A 3 70.01 35.72 11.59
CA VAL A 3 68.62 36.12 11.49
C VAL A 3 67.81 34.84 11.31
N LEU A 4 67.07 34.47 12.34
CA LEU A 4 66.07 33.39 12.27
C LEU A 4 64.80 33.97 11.62
N VAL A 5 64.51 33.47 10.41
CA VAL A 5 63.22 33.69 9.75
C VAL A 5 62.26 32.60 10.20
N ALA A 6 61.32 32.99 11.02
CA ALA A 6 60.22 32.13 11.41
C ALA A 6 59.17 32.10 10.28
N LEU A 7 59.08 30.95 9.58
CA LEU A 7 57.99 30.67 8.64
C LEU A 7 56.76 30.23 9.42
N ALA A 8 55.80 31.12 9.57
CA ALA A 8 54.47 30.79 10.06
C ALA A 8 53.71 30.05 8.94
N ALA A 9 53.64 28.74 9.04
CA ALA A 9 52.78 27.94 8.20
C ALA A 9 51.35 28.13 8.69
N ALA A 10 50.59 29.02 7.99
CA ALA A 10 49.14 29.11 8.14
C ALA A 10 48.53 27.85 7.55
N GLY A 11 48.22 26.88 8.42
CA GLY A 11 47.42 25.74 8.05
C GLY A 11 45.99 26.16 7.76
N ALA A 12 45.69 26.41 6.50
CA ALA A 12 44.33 26.54 6.03
C ALA A 12 43.65 25.16 6.14
N GLY A 13 43.02 24.93 7.29
CA GLY A 13 42.13 23.80 7.49
C GLY A 13 40.97 23.94 6.50
N VAL A 14 41.05 23.22 5.39
CA VAL A 14 39.90 23.02 4.51
C VAL A 14 38.89 22.21 5.30
N TRP A 15 37.95 22.91 5.93
CA TRP A 15 36.71 22.30 6.41
C TRP A 15 35.94 21.83 5.19
N MET A 16 36.24 20.63 4.71
CA MET A 16 35.30 19.90 3.88
C MET A 16 34.10 19.59 4.76
N SER A 17 33.15 20.50 4.75
CA SER A 17 31.78 20.23 5.14
C SER A 17 31.28 19.13 4.19
N ALA A 18 31.50 17.89 4.61
CA ALA A 18 30.78 16.77 4.03
C ALA A 18 29.30 17.01 4.33
N SER A 19 28.61 17.69 3.43
CA SER A 19 27.17 17.69 3.35
C SER A 19 26.80 16.23 3.24
N ARG A 20 26.51 15.59 4.37
CA ARG A 20 25.81 14.31 4.37
C ARG A 20 24.49 14.63 3.68
N LEU A 21 24.42 14.34 2.41
CA LEU A 21 23.15 14.16 1.75
C LEU A 21 22.45 13.14 2.63
N ALA A 22 21.49 13.60 3.42
CA ALA A 22 20.65 12.72 4.20
C ALA A 22 19.99 11.82 3.16
N GLU A 23 20.47 10.59 3.08
CA GLU A 23 19.90 9.58 2.21
C GLU A 23 18.43 9.49 2.60
N ALA A 24 17.54 9.84 1.67
CA ALA A 24 16.12 9.81 1.94
C ALA A 24 15.80 8.40 2.47
N PRO A 25 15.07 8.28 3.59
CA PRO A 25 14.76 6.97 4.14
C PRO A 25 14.19 6.09 3.04
N ALA A 26 14.68 4.87 2.93
CA ALA A 26 14.23 3.93 1.91
C ALA A 26 12.70 3.85 1.95
N ALA A 27 12.05 4.01 0.79
CA ALA A 27 10.60 4.02 0.71
C ALA A 27 10.04 2.74 1.36
N THR A 28 9.13 2.91 2.30
CA THR A 28 8.50 1.78 2.98
C THR A 28 7.53 1.07 2.04
N ALA A 29 7.14 -0.17 2.37
CA ALA A 29 6.09 -0.88 1.65
C ALA A 29 4.77 -0.09 1.63
N ALA A 30 4.47 0.63 2.71
CA ALA A 30 3.31 1.52 2.78
C ALA A 30 3.43 2.68 1.77
N ASP A 31 4.61 3.29 1.65
CA ASP A 31 4.84 4.37 0.68
C ASP A 31 4.70 3.86 -0.75
N ALA A 32 5.19 2.66 -1.04
CA ALA A 32 5.02 2.02 -2.34
C ALA A 32 3.53 1.79 -2.67
N LEU A 33 2.73 1.31 -1.70
CA LEU A 33 1.28 1.18 -1.85
C LEU A 33 0.62 2.53 -2.14
N PHE A 34 0.90 3.55 -1.34
CA PHE A 34 0.32 4.87 -1.53
C PHE A 34 0.80 5.56 -2.82
N ALA A 35 1.95 5.19 -3.36
CA ALA A 35 2.43 5.70 -4.65
C ALA A 35 1.67 5.12 -5.84
N LEU A 36 0.93 4.03 -5.67
CA LEU A 36 0.16 3.41 -6.74
C LEU A 36 -0.85 4.39 -7.34
N LYS A 37 -0.88 4.42 -8.67
CA LYS A 37 -1.90 5.04 -9.49
C LYS A 37 -2.37 4.00 -10.49
N LEU A 38 -3.58 3.53 -10.33
CA LEU A 38 -4.16 2.46 -11.15
C LEU A 38 -5.48 2.94 -11.74
N PRO A 39 -5.84 2.49 -12.95
CA PRO A 39 -7.16 2.78 -13.48
C PRO A 39 -8.24 2.05 -12.69
N ASP A 40 -9.37 2.70 -12.49
CA ASP A 40 -10.59 2.05 -12.03
C ASP A 40 -11.34 1.34 -13.17
N LEU A 41 -12.53 0.83 -12.90
CA LEU A 41 -13.34 0.11 -13.89
C LEU A 41 -13.83 1.00 -15.04
N GLU A 42 -13.79 2.33 -14.88
CA GLU A 42 -14.12 3.32 -15.92
C GLU A 42 -12.87 3.88 -16.61
N ASN A 43 -11.72 3.23 -16.39
CA ASN A 43 -10.39 3.65 -16.88
C ASN A 43 -9.94 5.05 -16.39
N LYS A 44 -10.47 5.50 -15.25
CA LYS A 44 -10.03 6.74 -14.59
C LYS A 44 -8.89 6.46 -13.63
N PRO A 45 -7.78 7.22 -13.69
CA PRO A 45 -6.65 7.00 -12.80
C PRO A 45 -7.01 7.33 -11.34
N GLN A 46 -6.85 6.37 -10.46
CA GLN A 46 -7.07 6.49 -9.03
C GLN A 46 -5.74 6.38 -8.28
N SER A 47 -5.51 7.28 -7.33
CA SER A 47 -4.34 7.22 -6.45
C SER A 47 -4.74 6.72 -5.07
N LEU A 48 -4.02 5.74 -4.53
CA LEU A 48 -4.28 5.26 -3.18
C LEU A 48 -4.08 6.35 -2.10
N LYS A 49 -3.36 7.41 -2.42
CA LYS A 49 -3.16 8.57 -1.52
C LYS A 49 -4.46 9.25 -1.10
N GLN A 50 -5.52 9.19 -1.93
CA GLN A 50 -6.81 9.81 -1.64
C GLN A 50 -7.50 9.22 -0.41
N TRP A 51 -7.13 8.00 -0.01
CA TRP A 51 -7.69 7.31 1.15
C TRP A 51 -6.83 7.39 2.40
N ARG A 52 -5.75 8.21 2.40
CA ARG A 52 -5.01 8.48 3.63
C ARG A 52 -5.93 9.06 4.73
N GLY A 53 -5.65 8.71 5.98
CA GLY A 53 -6.49 9.11 7.12
C GLY A 53 -7.64 8.16 7.44
N LYS A 54 -7.88 7.17 6.58
CA LYS A 54 -8.84 6.09 6.83
C LYS A 54 -8.12 4.82 7.30
N VAL A 55 -8.83 3.93 7.94
CA VAL A 55 -8.42 2.53 8.08
C VAL A 55 -8.58 1.91 6.69
N LEU A 56 -7.46 1.60 6.03
CA LEU A 56 -7.45 1.19 4.63
C LEU A 56 -7.17 -0.30 4.52
N VAL A 57 -8.05 -1.03 3.86
CA VAL A 57 -7.89 -2.46 3.54
C VAL A 57 -7.66 -2.60 2.04
N VAL A 58 -6.43 -2.92 1.66
CA VAL A 58 -6.05 -3.14 0.25
C VAL A 58 -5.98 -4.63 0.00
N ASN A 59 -6.84 -5.12 -0.90
CA ASN A 59 -6.92 -6.53 -1.24
C ASN A 59 -6.48 -6.75 -2.70
N PHE A 60 -5.48 -7.61 -2.88
CA PHE A 60 -5.04 -8.09 -4.20
C PHE A 60 -5.78 -9.39 -4.53
N TRP A 61 -6.49 -9.39 -5.64
CA TRP A 61 -7.41 -10.47 -5.99
C TRP A 61 -7.53 -10.70 -7.51
N ALA A 62 -8.27 -11.72 -7.92
CA ALA A 62 -8.62 -11.95 -9.32
C ALA A 62 -9.97 -12.68 -9.42
N THR A 63 -10.65 -12.53 -10.56
CA THR A 63 -11.98 -13.15 -10.79
C THR A 63 -11.94 -14.67 -10.84
N TRP A 64 -10.82 -15.26 -11.25
CA TRP A 64 -10.58 -16.70 -11.33
C TRP A 64 -10.08 -17.31 -10.01
N CYS A 65 -9.78 -16.49 -9.01
CA CYS A 65 -9.25 -16.94 -7.71
C CYS A 65 -10.42 -17.36 -6.79
N ALA A 66 -10.58 -18.64 -6.55
CA ALA A 66 -11.70 -19.17 -5.76
C ALA A 66 -11.79 -18.57 -4.33
N PRO A 67 -10.73 -18.57 -3.49
CA PRO A 67 -10.83 -17.97 -2.15
C PRO A 67 -11.06 -16.46 -2.18
N CYS A 68 -10.61 -15.75 -3.24
CA CYS A 68 -10.93 -14.33 -3.40
C CYS A 68 -12.44 -14.10 -3.55
N ARG A 69 -13.09 -14.95 -4.33
CA ARG A 69 -14.55 -14.87 -4.55
C ARG A 69 -15.36 -15.11 -3.28
N GLU A 70 -14.82 -15.91 -2.36
CA GLU A 70 -15.47 -16.23 -1.07
C GLU A 70 -15.37 -15.06 -0.08
N GLU A 71 -14.27 -14.30 -0.07
CA GLU A 71 -14.08 -13.20 0.87
C GLU A 71 -14.72 -11.87 0.42
N ILE A 72 -14.89 -11.62 -0.88
CA ILE A 72 -15.43 -10.36 -1.39
C ILE A 72 -16.81 -10.01 -0.81
N PRO A 73 -17.79 -10.94 -0.64
CA PRO A 73 -19.05 -10.62 0.02
C PRO A 73 -18.90 -10.17 1.47
N ILE A 74 -17.85 -10.63 2.17
CA ILE A 74 -17.52 -10.20 3.53
C ILE A 74 -17.06 -8.73 3.49
N PHE A 75 -16.20 -8.38 2.55
CA PHE A 75 -15.70 -7.01 2.37
C PHE A 75 -16.82 -6.03 2.05
N VAL A 76 -17.76 -6.42 1.16
CA VAL A 76 -18.95 -5.62 0.86
C VAL A 76 -19.76 -5.30 2.11
N LYS A 77 -20.04 -6.31 2.94
CA LYS A 77 -20.79 -6.13 4.20
C LYS A 77 -20.04 -5.23 5.20
N LEU A 78 -18.72 -5.41 5.32
CA LEU A 78 -17.92 -4.63 6.26
C LEU A 78 -17.71 -3.19 5.78
N GLN A 79 -17.60 -2.97 4.45
CA GLN A 79 -17.59 -1.63 3.88
C GLN A 79 -18.90 -0.89 4.17
N GLU A 80 -20.05 -1.56 4.03
CA GLU A 80 -21.35 -1.00 4.37
C GLU A 80 -21.46 -0.68 5.86
N LYS A 81 -21.02 -1.60 6.72
CA LYS A 81 -21.12 -1.47 8.18
C LYS A 81 -20.22 -0.37 8.74
N TYR A 82 -18.97 -0.27 8.26
CA TYR A 82 -17.93 0.56 8.88
C TYR A 82 -17.45 1.73 8.01
N GLY A 83 -17.93 1.86 6.78
CA GLY A 83 -17.47 2.92 5.87
C GLY A 83 -17.67 4.32 6.42
N THR A 84 -18.79 4.59 7.10
CA THR A 84 -19.07 5.87 7.78
C THR A 84 -18.20 6.11 9.01
N GLN A 85 -17.61 5.06 9.58
CA GLN A 85 -16.68 5.12 10.70
C GLN A 85 -15.22 5.27 10.25
N GLY A 86 -14.98 5.43 8.95
CA GLY A 86 -13.67 5.69 8.39
C GLY A 86 -12.92 4.44 7.88
N LEU A 87 -13.60 3.31 7.72
CA LEU A 87 -13.07 2.17 6.97
C LEU A 87 -13.16 2.42 5.47
N GLN A 88 -12.16 1.96 4.73
CA GLN A 88 -12.18 1.95 3.27
C GLN A 88 -11.53 0.66 2.75
N PHE A 89 -12.29 -0.12 1.99
CA PHE A 89 -11.72 -1.18 1.15
C PHE A 89 -11.30 -0.65 -0.21
N VAL A 90 -10.23 -1.22 -0.76
CA VAL A 90 -9.79 -1.02 -2.13
C VAL A 90 -9.38 -2.37 -2.68
N GLY A 91 -10.07 -2.85 -3.69
CA GLY A 91 -9.70 -4.06 -4.42
C GLY A 91 -8.74 -3.73 -5.55
N ILE A 92 -7.61 -4.41 -5.64
CA ILE A 92 -6.69 -4.35 -6.78
C ILE A 92 -6.80 -5.69 -7.52
N SER A 93 -7.52 -5.67 -8.62
CA SER A 93 -7.73 -6.86 -9.46
C SER A 93 -6.54 -7.08 -10.39
N ILE A 94 -5.98 -8.29 -10.35
CA ILE A 94 -4.93 -8.75 -11.27
C ILE A 94 -5.61 -9.56 -12.39
N ASP A 95 -6.55 -8.93 -13.05
CA ASP A 95 -7.31 -9.52 -14.15
C ASP A 95 -7.72 -8.44 -15.16
N GLN A 96 -8.34 -8.83 -16.25
CA GLN A 96 -8.85 -7.94 -17.28
C GLN A 96 -10.00 -7.06 -16.75
N ALA A 97 -10.04 -5.81 -17.18
CA ALA A 97 -10.99 -4.83 -16.69
C ALA A 97 -12.44 -5.24 -16.97
N ASP A 98 -12.72 -5.81 -18.14
CA ASP A 98 -14.05 -6.28 -18.54
C ASP A 98 -14.56 -7.40 -17.63
N LYS A 99 -13.71 -8.41 -17.34
CA LYS A 99 -14.04 -9.50 -16.41
C LYS A 99 -14.25 -8.98 -14.99
N THR A 100 -13.39 -8.06 -14.55
CA THR A 100 -13.50 -7.44 -13.23
C THR A 100 -14.78 -6.63 -13.11
N SER A 101 -15.16 -5.88 -14.14
CA SER A 101 -16.39 -5.09 -14.16
C SER A 101 -17.65 -5.96 -14.05
N VAL A 102 -17.73 -7.03 -14.84
CA VAL A 102 -18.85 -7.99 -14.77
C VAL A 102 -18.91 -8.63 -13.38
N PHE A 103 -17.76 -9.01 -12.83
CA PHE A 103 -17.68 -9.59 -11.49
C PHE A 103 -18.15 -8.58 -10.43
N ALA A 104 -17.66 -7.35 -10.47
CA ALA A 104 -18.01 -6.30 -9.52
C ALA A 104 -19.53 -6.03 -9.49
N LEU A 105 -20.18 -6.02 -10.65
CA LEU A 105 -21.64 -5.90 -10.76
C LEU A 105 -22.36 -7.10 -10.12
N ASN A 106 -21.95 -8.32 -10.45
CA ASN A 106 -22.59 -9.54 -9.96
C ASN A 106 -22.44 -9.72 -8.43
N PHE A 107 -21.30 -9.34 -7.88
CA PHE A 107 -21.04 -9.41 -6.44
C PHE A 107 -21.40 -8.13 -5.68
N ARG A 108 -21.95 -7.12 -6.38
CA ARG A 108 -22.35 -5.82 -5.82
C ARG A 108 -21.22 -5.18 -5.01
N ILE A 109 -20.02 -5.19 -5.58
CA ILE A 109 -18.86 -4.56 -4.91
C ILE A 109 -19.17 -3.07 -4.73
N ASN A 110 -19.16 -2.60 -3.49
CA ASN A 110 -19.51 -1.24 -3.06
C ASN A 110 -18.29 -0.41 -2.64
N TYR A 111 -17.12 -0.83 -3.06
CA TYR A 111 -15.83 -0.15 -2.82
C TYR A 111 -15.02 -0.06 -4.12
N PRO A 112 -14.03 0.85 -4.21
CA PRO A 112 -13.21 1.01 -5.40
C PRO A 112 -12.50 -0.29 -5.80
N SER A 113 -12.68 -0.66 -7.08
CA SER A 113 -11.96 -1.75 -7.72
C SER A 113 -11.01 -1.16 -8.77
N LEU A 114 -9.73 -1.39 -8.59
CA LEU A 114 -8.66 -0.89 -9.45
C LEU A 114 -8.07 -2.05 -10.26
N ILE A 115 -7.64 -1.75 -11.47
CA ILE A 115 -7.02 -2.75 -12.34
C ILE A 115 -5.51 -2.68 -12.19
N GLY A 116 -4.95 -3.74 -11.64
CA GLY A 116 -3.52 -3.94 -11.51
C GLY A 116 -2.95 -4.82 -12.62
N THR A 117 -1.63 -4.86 -12.67
CA THR A 117 -0.84 -5.73 -13.56
C THR A 117 0.02 -6.68 -12.73
N PHE A 118 0.78 -7.54 -13.39
CA PHE A 118 1.77 -8.37 -12.69
C PHE A 118 2.81 -7.53 -11.91
N ASP A 119 3.16 -6.33 -12.40
CA ASP A 119 4.05 -5.41 -11.66
C ASP A 119 3.41 -4.93 -10.35
N THR A 120 2.08 -4.86 -10.31
CA THR A 120 1.35 -4.50 -9.09
C THR A 120 1.47 -5.61 -8.02
N ILE A 121 1.59 -6.87 -8.41
CA ILE A 121 1.88 -7.98 -7.48
C ILE A 121 3.25 -7.78 -6.83
N GLU A 122 4.22 -7.20 -7.52
CA GLU A 122 5.53 -6.89 -6.94
C GLU A 122 5.43 -5.89 -5.78
N ILE A 123 4.49 -4.95 -5.84
CA ILE A 123 4.20 -4.06 -4.71
C ILE A 123 3.63 -4.84 -3.52
N SER A 124 2.74 -5.82 -3.77
CA SER A 124 2.26 -6.71 -2.69
C SER A 124 3.40 -7.51 -2.06
N ARG A 125 4.41 -7.92 -2.87
CA ARG A 125 5.60 -8.62 -2.37
C ARG A 125 6.40 -7.76 -1.41
N GLN A 126 6.56 -6.48 -1.70
CA GLN A 126 7.22 -5.54 -0.78
C GLN A 126 6.44 -5.40 0.54
N ALA A 127 5.12 -5.52 0.48
CA ALA A 127 4.24 -5.53 1.65
C ALA A 127 4.15 -6.90 2.35
N GLY A 128 4.97 -7.89 1.97
CA GLY A 128 5.06 -9.18 2.64
C GLY A 128 4.56 -10.40 1.86
N ASN A 129 3.93 -10.24 0.70
CA ASN A 129 3.46 -11.33 -0.17
C ASN A 129 4.62 -12.02 -0.90
N LYS A 130 5.51 -12.67 -0.15
CA LYS A 130 6.70 -13.32 -0.73
C LYS A 130 6.35 -14.37 -1.77
N ALA A 131 5.22 -15.03 -1.63
CA ALA A 131 4.72 -16.05 -2.54
C ALA A 131 4.08 -15.47 -3.82
N ARG A 132 3.80 -14.15 -3.87
CA ARG A 132 3.03 -13.51 -4.95
C ARG A 132 1.68 -14.21 -5.22
N ALA A 133 1.08 -14.78 -4.17
CA ALA A 133 -0.17 -15.51 -4.25
C ALA A 133 -1.39 -14.62 -3.96
N LEU A 134 -2.57 -15.10 -4.34
CA LEU A 134 -3.86 -14.43 -4.14
C LEU A 134 -4.82 -15.33 -3.34
N PRO A 135 -5.73 -14.73 -2.55
CA PRO A 135 -5.80 -13.31 -2.24
C PRO A 135 -4.69 -12.88 -1.29
N TYR A 136 -4.35 -11.61 -1.34
CA TYR A 136 -3.44 -11.01 -0.37
C TYR A 136 -4.01 -9.67 0.12
N THR A 137 -4.14 -9.52 1.43
CA THR A 137 -4.74 -8.33 2.05
C THR A 137 -3.70 -7.60 2.89
N VAL A 138 -3.66 -6.28 2.75
CA VAL A 138 -2.84 -5.37 3.55
C VAL A 138 -3.77 -4.41 4.28
N ILE A 139 -3.61 -4.30 5.60
CA ILE A 139 -4.40 -3.40 6.46
C ILE A 139 -3.49 -2.28 6.94
N LEU A 140 -3.91 -1.04 6.71
CA LEU A 140 -3.21 0.16 7.13
C LEU A 140 -4.06 0.95 8.12
N ASP A 141 -3.39 1.47 9.16
CA ASP A 141 -4.02 2.38 10.11
C ASP A 141 -4.26 3.79 9.50
N ARG A 142 -4.92 4.67 10.27
CA ARG A 142 -5.18 6.05 9.82
C ARG A 142 -3.91 6.87 9.59
N LYS A 143 -2.77 6.48 10.18
CA LYS A 143 -1.47 7.12 9.97
C LYS A 143 -0.79 6.64 8.70
N GLY A 144 -1.31 5.56 8.09
CA GLY A 144 -0.77 4.95 6.90
C GLY A 144 0.30 3.88 7.18
N ASN A 145 0.42 3.38 8.41
CA ASN A 145 1.30 2.27 8.73
C ASN A 145 0.61 0.95 8.41
N ILE A 146 1.34 0.00 7.84
CA ILE A 146 0.87 -1.39 7.70
C ILE A 146 0.83 -2.01 9.09
N VAL A 147 -0.35 -2.43 9.53
CA VAL A 147 -0.57 -3.03 10.86
C VAL A 147 -0.89 -4.51 10.80
N ALA A 148 -1.36 -5.00 9.65
CA ALA A 148 -1.54 -6.43 9.41
C ALA A 148 -1.45 -6.76 7.93
N THR A 149 -1.05 -8.00 7.63
CA THR A 149 -1.08 -8.57 6.28
C THR A 149 -1.56 -10.00 6.35
N GLU A 150 -2.37 -10.41 5.38
CA GLU A 150 -2.95 -11.74 5.34
C GLU A 150 -2.82 -12.36 3.95
N LEU A 151 -2.38 -13.58 3.88
CA LEU A 151 -2.34 -14.41 2.69
C LEU A 151 -3.44 -15.47 2.77
N GLY A 152 -4.23 -15.57 1.73
CA GLY A 152 -5.41 -16.46 1.69
C GLY A 152 -6.69 -15.77 2.13
N GLY A 153 -7.82 -16.48 2.00
CA GLY A 153 -9.15 -15.93 2.28
C GLY A 153 -9.35 -15.55 3.75
N LEU A 154 -10.07 -14.47 3.97
CA LEU A 154 -10.41 -13.94 5.29
C LEU A 154 -11.84 -14.28 5.68
N THR A 155 -12.05 -14.66 6.95
CA THR A 155 -13.40 -14.76 7.53
C THR A 155 -13.84 -13.41 8.11
N THR A 156 -15.15 -13.27 8.33
CA THR A 156 -15.71 -12.05 8.94
C THR A 156 -15.08 -11.79 10.31
N GLU A 157 -15.01 -12.80 11.16
CA GLU A 157 -14.51 -12.70 12.54
C GLU A 157 -13.04 -12.25 12.55
N LYS A 158 -12.20 -12.86 11.69
CA LYS A 158 -10.79 -12.52 11.63
C LYS A 158 -10.59 -11.08 11.15
N LEU A 159 -11.31 -10.68 10.11
CA LEU A 159 -11.18 -9.34 9.55
C LEU A 159 -11.71 -8.28 10.52
N GLU A 160 -12.87 -8.51 11.16
CA GLU A 160 -13.39 -7.61 12.19
C GLU A 160 -12.44 -7.46 13.38
N ALA A 161 -11.82 -8.55 13.85
CA ALA A 161 -10.84 -8.48 14.93
C ALA A 161 -9.62 -7.62 14.57
N LEU A 162 -9.22 -7.58 13.29
CA LEU A 162 -8.09 -6.78 12.81
C LEU A 162 -8.45 -5.30 12.64
N ILE A 163 -9.67 -4.98 12.17
CA ILE A 163 -10.04 -3.60 11.84
C ILE A 163 -10.70 -2.85 12.98
N SER A 164 -11.48 -3.53 13.86
CA SER A 164 -12.25 -2.85 14.93
C SER A 164 -11.39 -2.01 15.87
N PRO A 165 -10.17 -2.43 16.29
CA PRO A 165 -9.32 -1.60 17.15
C PRO A 165 -8.78 -0.35 16.48
N LEU A 166 -8.91 -0.23 15.15
CA LEU A 166 -8.36 0.87 14.33
C LEU A 166 -9.41 1.94 14.02
N LEU A 167 -10.69 1.62 14.17
CA LEU A 167 -11.83 2.49 13.88
C LEU A 167 -12.10 3.46 15.01
#